data_231d426a9180d7c64b3f81d9c24f2092
#
_entry.id   231d426a9180d7c64b3f81d9c24f2092
#
_cell.length_a   1.000
_cell.length_b   1.000
_cell.length_c   1.000
_cell.angle_alpha   90.00
_cell.angle_beta   90.00
_cell.angle_gamma   90.00
#
_symmetry.space_group_name_H-M   'P 1'
#
loop_
_entity.id
_entity.type
_entity.pdbx_description
1 polymer ?
#
loop_
_entity_poly.entity_id
_entity_poly.type
_entity_poly.pdbx_seq_one_letter_code
_entity_poly.pdbx_strand_id
1 'polypeptide(L)'
;MWYQPIRVLVFHHVSDERDTLVCQEPDWTQLDQFKRNIEYLSQDHTFISLAEAHNMLQHDWFRFRNYAVLTTDDGLASVQNVLPWLEEKKIPLTLFVNTRYMECDKLKPIHQKWLHELAPDADVKAIAKRMYLSKEQIFAMTSPNIEIGLHGHEHLDARAISEAEFEQNIEQCEKLLHSHPCYVSAYAYPWGRSTDASLQYLQEHGIVPVVVDGSKNYVWKGYISRESIDNVKMDAK
;
A
#
# COMPACT_ATOMS: atom_id res chain seq x y z
N MET A 1 9.57 -3.94 28.94
CA MET A 1 8.50 -4.77 28.36
C MET A 1 9.10 -5.40 27.10
N TRP A 2 9.19 -6.73 27.06
CA TRP A 2 10.01 -7.47 26.06
C TRP A 2 9.27 -7.77 24.75
N TYR A 3 8.14 -7.09 24.50
CA TYR A 3 7.26 -7.40 23.40
C TYR A 3 6.95 -6.13 22.61
N GLN A 4 7.57 -6.01 21.45
CA GLN A 4 7.40 -4.84 20.57
C GLN A 4 6.41 -5.16 19.44
N PRO A 5 5.51 -4.24 19.09
CA PRO A 5 4.63 -4.43 17.95
C PRO A 5 5.43 -4.32 16.65
N ILE A 6 5.00 -5.03 15.60
CA ILE A 6 5.48 -4.78 14.25
C ILE A 6 4.81 -3.51 13.75
N ARG A 7 5.59 -2.52 13.36
CA ARG A 7 5.08 -1.31 12.71
C ARG A 7 4.84 -1.58 11.23
N VAL A 8 3.67 -1.26 10.74
CA VAL A 8 3.36 -1.37 9.31
C VAL A 8 3.01 0.01 8.79
N LEU A 9 3.85 0.52 7.91
CA LEU A 9 3.80 1.89 7.42
C LEU A 9 3.18 1.93 6.04
N VAL A 10 2.34 2.92 5.79
CA VAL A 10 1.80 3.20 4.45
C VAL A 10 2.21 4.59 3.98
N PHE A 11 2.55 4.68 2.71
CA PHE A 11 2.65 5.92 1.96
C PHE A 11 1.91 5.77 0.62
N HIS A 12 1.60 6.88 -0.03
CA HIS A 12 0.96 6.87 -1.35
C HIS A 12 1.86 7.54 -2.38
N HIS A 13 1.89 8.84 -2.39
CA HIS A 13 2.67 9.60 -3.37
C HIS A 13 3.98 10.10 -2.78
N VAL A 14 5.10 9.81 -3.44
CA VAL A 14 6.42 10.34 -3.08
C VAL A 14 7.05 11.04 -4.27
N SER A 15 7.20 12.36 -4.19
CA SER A 15 7.79 13.16 -5.26
C SER A 15 8.25 14.52 -4.76
N ASP A 16 9.32 15.07 -5.35
CA ASP A 16 9.75 16.46 -5.15
C ASP A 16 9.01 17.42 -6.08
N GLU A 17 8.48 16.91 -7.19
CA GLU A 17 7.67 17.70 -8.10
C GLU A 17 6.27 17.91 -7.52
N ARG A 18 5.89 19.17 -7.32
CA ARG A 18 4.50 19.54 -7.02
C ARG A 18 3.66 19.43 -8.29
N ASP A 19 3.31 18.21 -8.68
CA ASP A 19 2.20 18.01 -9.60
C ASP A 19 0.91 18.42 -8.86
N THR A 20 0.26 19.49 -9.32
CA THR A 20 -0.91 20.07 -8.67
C THR A 20 -2.08 19.09 -8.53
N LEU A 21 -2.15 18.06 -9.37
CA LEU A 21 -3.15 16.99 -9.27
C LEU A 21 -2.85 16.02 -8.13
N VAL A 22 -1.59 15.65 -7.96
CA VAL A 22 -1.18 14.62 -7.00
C VAL A 22 -0.85 15.21 -5.63
N CYS A 23 -0.45 16.48 -5.56
CA CYS A 23 -0.22 17.18 -4.28
C CYS A 23 -1.51 17.49 -3.49
N GLN A 24 -2.67 17.12 -4.01
CA GLN A 24 -3.93 17.16 -3.27
C GLN A 24 -4.22 15.83 -2.54
N GLU A 25 -3.42 14.80 -2.78
CA GLU A 25 -3.47 13.60 -1.94
C GLU A 25 -3.04 13.99 -0.52
N PRO A 26 -3.84 13.68 0.51
CA PRO A 26 -3.49 13.97 1.89
C PRO A 26 -2.21 13.25 2.35
N ASP A 27 -1.80 12.21 1.61
CA ASP A 27 -0.66 11.35 1.90
C ASP A 27 0.51 11.56 0.90
N TRP A 28 0.69 12.81 0.44
CA TRP A 28 1.86 13.18 -0.34
C TRP A 28 3.06 13.47 0.58
N THR A 29 4.17 12.82 0.31
CA THR A 29 5.43 12.98 1.05
C THR A 29 6.54 13.43 0.11
N GLN A 30 7.34 14.43 0.49
CA GLN A 30 8.54 14.81 -0.25
C GLN A 30 9.57 13.67 -0.20
N LEU A 31 10.32 13.48 -1.29
CA LEU A 31 11.30 12.40 -1.42
C LEU A 31 12.36 12.41 -0.30
N ASP A 32 12.91 13.58 0.00
CA ASP A 32 13.88 13.71 1.09
C ASP A 32 13.28 13.44 2.47
N GLN A 33 12.02 13.83 2.71
CA GLN A 33 11.34 13.53 3.96
C GLN A 33 11.06 12.04 4.09
N PHE A 34 10.62 11.40 3.01
CA PHE A 34 10.44 9.95 2.96
C PHE A 34 11.74 9.22 3.34
N LYS A 35 12.86 9.56 2.69
CA LYS A 35 14.17 8.96 2.97
C LYS A 35 14.59 9.16 4.42
N ARG A 36 14.46 10.39 4.96
CA ARG A 36 14.77 10.65 6.38
C ARG A 36 13.93 9.82 7.34
N ASN A 37 12.64 9.66 7.08
CA ASN A 37 11.76 8.84 7.92
C ASN A 37 12.21 7.38 7.94
N ILE A 38 12.54 6.82 6.78
CA ILE A 38 13.03 5.44 6.67
C ILE A 38 14.40 5.28 7.33
N GLU A 39 15.34 6.18 7.10
CA GLU A 39 16.67 6.16 7.72
C GLU A 39 16.60 6.28 9.24
N TYR A 40 15.71 7.12 9.75
CA TYR A 40 15.46 7.24 11.19
C TYR A 40 14.96 5.91 11.78
N LEU A 41 13.97 5.29 11.16
CA LEU A 41 13.45 3.99 11.59
C LEU A 41 14.50 2.87 11.50
N SER A 42 15.35 2.89 10.47
CA SER A 42 16.39 1.89 10.27
C SER A 42 17.46 1.88 11.37
N GLN A 43 17.50 2.92 12.25
CA GLN A 43 18.45 2.95 13.39
C GLN A 43 18.08 1.92 14.46
N ASP A 44 16.80 1.59 14.62
CA ASP A 44 16.33 0.69 15.67
C ASP A 44 15.32 -0.37 15.19
N HIS A 45 14.87 -0.31 13.93
CA HIS A 45 13.98 -1.29 13.31
C HIS A 45 14.67 -2.05 12.17
N THR A 46 14.36 -3.34 12.06
CA THR A 46 14.67 -4.15 10.88
C THR A 46 13.46 -4.13 9.96
N PHE A 47 13.65 -3.70 8.71
CA PHE A 47 12.58 -3.79 7.70
C PHE A 47 12.45 -5.23 7.20
N ILE A 48 11.21 -5.72 7.19
CA ILE A 48 10.82 -7.07 6.74
C ILE A 48 9.67 -6.96 5.74
N SER A 49 9.41 -8.03 4.99
CA SER A 49 8.27 -8.10 4.08
C SER A 49 6.94 -8.24 4.84
N LEU A 50 5.81 -7.97 4.17
CA LEU A 50 4.48 -8.15 4.77
C LEU A 50 4.21 -9.64 5.06
N ALA A 51 4.62 -10.53 4.15
CA ALA A 51 4.47 -11.97 4.33
C ALA A 51 5.26 -12.45 5.56
N GLU A 52 6.51 -11.98 5.75
CA GLU A 52 7.30 -12.30 6.92
C GLU A 52 6.64 -11.77 8.20
N ALA A 53 6.17 -10.51 8.18
CA ALA A 53 5.44 -9.92 9.32
C ALA A 53 4.18 -10.72 9.68
N HIS A 54 3.40 -11.13 8.69
CA HIS A 54 2.21 -11.96 8.91
C HIS A 54 2.58 -13.31 9.57
N ASN A 55 3.60 -14.00 9.05
CA ASN A 55 4.08 -15.24 9.64
C ASN A 55 4.54 -15.05 11.10
N MET A 56 5.30 -13.97 11.38
CA MET A 56 5.75 -13.65 12.74
C MET A 56 4.58 -13.33 13.68
N LEU A 57 3.54 -12.64 13.20
CA LEU A 57 2.35 -12.33 14.01
C LEU A 57 1.56 -13.59 14.40
N GLN A 58 1.56 -14.61 13.53
CA GLN A 58 0.88 -15.89 13.78
C GLN A 58 1.65 -16.83 14.73
N HIS A 59 2.98 -16.81 14.68
CA HIS A 59 3.80 -17.87 15.30
C HIS A 59 4.79 -17.35 16.36
N ASP A 60 5.26 -16.11 16.26
CA ASP A 60 6.30 -15.59 17.13
C ASP A 60 5.74 -14.72 18.26
N TRP A 61 5.59 -15.30 19.43
CA TRP A 61 5.07 -14.64 20.63
C TRP A 61 6.09 -13.70 21.30
N PHE A 62 7.40 -13.90 21.02
CA PHE A 62 8.49 -13.11 21.61
C PHE A 62 9.39 -12.55 20.52
N ARG A 63 9.43 -11.23 20.40
CA ARG A 63 10.33 -10.51 19.49
C ARG A 63 11.29 -9.63 20.30
N PHE A 64 12.58 -9.88 20.12
CA PHE A 64 13.64 -9.12 20.79
C PHE A 64 14.13 -7.94 19.96
N ARG A 65 13.66 -7.79 18.73
CA ARG A 65 14.00 -6.70 17.83
C ARG A 65 12.75 -5.95 17.43
N ASN A 66 12.91 -4.69 17.10
CA ASN A 66 11.85 -3.91 16.48
C ASN A 66 11.81 -4.22 14.98
N TYR A 67 10.61 -4.42 14.46
CA TYR A 67 10.39 -4.69 13.04
C TYR A 67 9.47 -3.64 12.44
N ALA A 68 9.75 -3.29 11.18
CA ALA A 68 8.90 -2.42 10.38
C ALA A 68 8.63 -3.05 9.01
N VAL A 69 7.45 -2.79 8.47
CA VAL A 69 7.04 -3.14 7.11
C VAL A 69 6.73 -1.84 6.38
N LEU A 70 7.15 -1.76 5.11
CA LEU A 70 6.83 -0.62 4.26
C LEU A 70 5.80 -1.05 3.21
N THR A 71 4.72 -0.28 3.08
CA THR A 71 3.66 -0.53 2.11
C THR A 71 3.30 0.74 1.36
N THR A 72 2.82 0.60 0.13
CA THR A 72 2.25 1.71 -0.66
C THR A 72 1.00 1.24 -1.37
N ASP A 73 0.06 2.17 -1.60
CA ASP A 73 -1.23 1.87 -2.17
C ASP A 73 -1.39 2.43 -3.60
N ASP A 74 -2.49 2.06 -4.25
CA ASP A 74 -2.99 2.63 -5.49
C ASP A 74 -2.24 2.28 -6.78
N GLY A 75 -1.04 1.73 -6.70
CA GLY A 75 -0.20 1.52 -7.89
C GLY A 75 0.25 2.83 -8.54
N LEU A 76 0.55 3.86 -7.74
CA LEU A 76 1.01 5.16 -8.24
C LEU A 76 2.42 5.08 -8.83
N ALA A 77 2.61 5.70 -9.99
CA ALA A 77 3.90 5.69 -10.70
C ALA A 77 5.05 6.37 -9.92
N SER A 78 4.71 7.26 -8.99
CA SER A 78 5.70 7.95 -8.14
C SER A 78 6.52 7.00 -7.24
N VAL A 79 6.05 5.77 -7.02
CA VAL A 79 6.84 4.75 -6.30
C VAL A 79 8.19 4.50 -7.00
N GLN A 80 8.28 4.68 -8.31
CA GLN A 80 9.53 4.55 -9.08
C GLN A 80 10.64 5.51 -8.61
N ASN A 81 10.28 6.63 -7.98
CA ASN A 81 11.25 7.58 -7.42
C ASN A 81 12.01 7.01 -6.21
N VAL A 82 11.45 6.04 -5.52
CA VAL A 82 12.03 5.45 -4.31
C VAL A 82 12.54 4.03 -4.51
N LEU A 83 12.05 3.28 -5.50
CA LEU A 83 12.41 1.88 -5.72
C LEU A 83 13.93 1.65 -5.82
N PRO A 84 14.73 2.40 -6.61
CA PRO A 84 16.16 2.15 -6.72
C PRO A 84 16.89 2.32 -5.38
N TRP A 85 16.46 3.30 -4.58
CA TRP A 85 17.03 3.56 -3.28
C TRP A 85 16.63 2.49 -2.24
N LEU A 86 15.37 2.06 -2.23
CA LEU A 86 14.90 0.96 -1.37
C LEU A 86 15.64 -0.35 -1.70
N GLU A 87 15.85 -0.61 -2.98
CA GLU A 87 16.58 -1.79 -3.46
C GLU A 87 18.05 -1.77 -3.00
N GLU A 88 18.74 -0.63 -3.12
CA GLU A 88 20.10 -0.44 -2.61
C GLU A 88 20.18 -0.71 -1.10
N LYS A 89 19.20 -0.24 -0.35
CA LYS A 89 19.10 -0.43 1.11
C LYS A 89 18.57 -1.81 1.50
N LYS A 90 18.13 -2.63 0.55
CA LYS A 90 17.48 -3.94 0.77
C LYS A 90 16.26 -3.83 1.70
N ILE A 91 15.48 -2.77 1.53
CA ILE A 91 14.25 -2.54 2.29
C ILE A 91 13.09 -3.12 1.47
N PRO A 92 12.37 -4.14 2.00
CA PRO A 92 11.22 -4.70 1.33
C PRO A 92 10.08 -3.68 1.21
N LEU A 93 9.33 -3.76 0.10
CA LEU A 93 8.17 -2.95 -0.17
C LEU A 93 7.01 -3.83 -0.64
N THR A 94 5.84 -3.67 -0.02
CA THR A 94 4.59 -4.24 -0.52
C THR A 94 3.81 -3.16 -1.26
N LEU A 95 3.55 -3.38 -2.55
CA LEU A 95 2.76 -2.50 -3.40
C LEU A 95 1.35 -3.07 -3.55
N PHE A 96 0.35 -2.39 -3.01
CA PHE A 96 -1.06 -2.73 -3.17
C PHE A 96 -1.65 -2.00 -4.39
N VAL A 97 -2.20 -2.77 -5.33
CA VAL A 97 -2.56 -2.28 -6.66
C VAL A 97 -4.07 -2.32 -6.91
N ASN A 98 -4.61 -1.23 -7.42
CA ASN A 98 -5.93 -1.22 -8.03
C ASN A 98 -5.82 -1.65 -9.50
N THR A 99 -6.27 -2.85 -9.81
CA THR A 99 -6.01 -3.45 -11.13
C THR A 99 -6.74 -2.77 -12.29
N ARG A 100 -7.83 -2.03 -12.05
CA ARG A 100 -8.52 -1.26 -13.09
C ARG A 100 -7.67 -0.12 -13.65
N TYR A 101 -6.83 0.47 -12.81
CA TYR A 101 -6.03 1.64 -13.21
C TYR A 101 -4.68 1.28 -13.85
N MET A 102 -4.29 0.00 -13.83
CA MET A 102 -3.12 -0.51 -14.58
C MET A 102 -3.25 -0.35 -16.10
N GLU A 103 -4.46 -0.15 -16.64
CA GLU A 103 -4.67 0.14 -18.05
C GLU A 103 -4.31 1.58 -18.43
N CYS A 104 -4.11 2.46 -17.44
CA CYS A 104 -3.72 3.86 -17.59
C CYS A 104 -4.61 4.65 -18.58
N ASP A 105 -5.89 4.32 -18.65
CA ASP A 105 -6.86 4.92 -19.57
C ASP A 105 -7.92 5.79 -18.86
N LYS A 106 -8.03 5.66 -17.52
CA LYS A 106 -8.93 6.45 -16.68
C LYS A 106 -8.31 6.76 -15.31
N LEU A 107 -8.88 7.72 -14.63
CA LEU A 107 -8.52 8.10 -13.26
C LEU A 107 -9.52 7.53 -12.24
N LYS A 108 -9.07 7.32 -11.00
CA LYS A 108 -9.97 7.08 -9.87
C LYS A 108 -10.98 8.24 -9.76
N PRO A 109 -12.19 8.01 -9.25
CA PRO A 109 -13.20 9.06 -9.15
C PRO A 109 -12.72 10.33 -8.45
N ILE A 110 -11.93 10.19 -7.37
CA ILE A 110 -11.37 11.33 -6.64
C ILE A 110 -10.37 12.12 -7.49
N HIS A 111 -9.49 11.44 -8.22
CA HIS A 111 -8.51 12.08 -9.10
C HIS A 111 -9.21 12.75 -10.32
N GLN A 112 -10.26 12.13 -10.83
CA GLN A 112 -11.06 12.71 -11.90
C GLN A 112 -11.77 14.00 -11.45
N LYS A 113 -12.30 14.01 -10.21
CA LYS A 113 -12.88 15.21 -9.61
C LYS A 113 -11.84 16.33 -9.52
N TRP A 114 -10.65 16.07 -8.99
CA TRP A 114 -9.57 17.07 -8.90
C TRP A 114 -9.13 17.58 -10.27
N LEU A 115 -9.00 16.68 -11.25
CA LEU A 115 -8.67 17.08 -12.62
C LEU A 115 -9.71 18.03 -13.20
N HIS A 116 -11.00 17.73 -13.00
CA HIS A 116 -12.07 18.59 -13.47
C HIS A 116 -12.06 19.97 -12.81
N GLU A 117 -11.71 20.04 -11.53
CA GLU A 117 -11.64 21.31 -10.79
C GLU A 117 -10.40 22.16 -11.18
N LEU A 118 -9.26 21.53 -11.42
CA LEU A 118 -7.96 22.19 -11.60
C LEU A 118 -7.57 22.40 -13.07
N ALA A 119 -7.95 21.45 -13.94
CA ALA A 119 -7.58 21.44 -15.34
C ALA A 119 -8.66 20.72 -16.18
N PRO A 120 -9.86 21.30 -16.35
CA PRO A 120 -11.01 20.64 -16.99
C PRO A 120 -10.75 20.19 -18.43
N ASP A 121 -9.85 20.85 -19.13
CA ASP A 121 -9.51 20.57 -20.54
C ASP A 121 -8.33 19.58 -20.68
N ALA A 122 -7.80 19.03 -19.57
CA ALA A 122 -6.66 18.14 -19.64
C ALA A 122 -7.04 16.75 -20.19
N ASP A 123 -6.11 16.15 -20.92
CA ASP A 123 -6.26 14.77 -21.43
C ASP A 123 -6.17 13.76 -20.27
N VAL A 124 -7.34 13.19 -19.91
CA VAL A 124 -7.47 12.17 -18.85
C VAL A 124 -6.51 11.00 -19.05
N LYS A 125 -6.35 10.51 -20.29
CA LYS A 125 -5.46 9.38 -20.58
C LYS A 125 -3.99 9.74 -20.40
N ALA A 126 -3.59 10.93 -20.83
CA ALA A 126 -2.22 11.41 -20.63
C ALA A 126 -1.88 11.53 -19.15
N ILE A 127 -2.82 12.05 -18.33
CA ILE A 127 -2.68 12.13 -16.88
C ILE A 127 -2.63 10.73 -16.25
N ALA A 128 -3.56 9.82 -16.61
CA ALA A 128 -3.58 8.47 -16.07
C ALA A 128 -2.27 7.70 -16.34
N LYS A 129 -1.72 7.81 -17.55
CA LYS A 129 -0.42 7.22 -17.91
C LYS A 129 0.76 7.74 -17.09
N ARG A 130 0.68 8.95 -16.62
CA ARG A 130 1.72 9.56 -15.77
C ARG A 130 1.51 9.22 -14.30
N MET A 131 0.25 9.05 -13.88
CA MET A 131 -0.13 8.87 -12.49
C MET A 131 -0.01 7.42 -12.02
N TYR A 132 -0.38 6.45 -12.85
CA TYR A 132 -0.39 5.04 -12.48
C TYR A 132 0.69 4.23 -13.19
N LEU A 133 1.12 3.17 -12.51
CA LEU A 133 1.92 2.12 -13.12
C LEU A 133 1.08 1.31 -14.10
N SER A 134 1.60 1.11 -15.31
CA SER A 134 0.95 0.20 -16.27
C SER A 134 1.09 -1.26 -15.83
N LYS A 135 0.28 -2.13 -16.41
CA LYS A 135 0.37 -3.57 -16.19
C LYS A 135 1.78 -4.10 -16.49
N GLU A 136 2.37 -3.65 -17.59
CA GLU A 136 3.72 -4.04 -18.00
C GLU A 136 4.78 -3.60 -16.98
N GLN A 137 4.65 -2.39 -16.44
CA GLN A 137 5.57 -1.88 -15.41
C GLN A 137 5.47 -2.68 -14.12
N ILE A 138 4.24 -3.02 -13.67
CA ILE A 138 4.03 -3.83 -12.47
C ILE A 138 4.60 -5.24 -12.68
N PHE A 139 4.29 -5.89 -13.81
CA PHE A 139 4.78 -7.25 -14.11
C PHE A 139 6.29 -7.32 -14.36
N ALA A 140 6.95 -6.21 -14.63
CA ALA A 140 8.41 -6.12 -14.69
C ALA A 140 9.08 -6.03 -13.30
N MET A 141 8.32 -5.79 -12.23
CA MET A 141 8.84 -5.74 -10.85
C MET A 141 8.99 -7.14 -10.28
N THR A 142 10.16 -7.76 -10.45
CA THR A 142 10.42 -9.16 -10.04
C THR A 142 11.49 -9.28 -8.95
N SER A 143 11.85 -8.17 -8.29
CA SER A 143 12.82 -8.18 -7.19
C SER A 143 12.30 -8.98 -5.98
N PRO A 144 13.16 -9.72 -5.28
CA PRO A 144 12.80 -10.41 -4.05
C PRO A 144 12.45 -9.46 -2.90
N ASN A 145 12.76 -8.15 -3.04
CA ASN A 145 12.39 -7.12 -2.08
C ASN A 145 11.05 -6.45 -2.41
N ILE A 146 10.30 -6.94 -3.40
CA ILE A 146 9.00 -6.40 -3.79
C ILE A 146 7.93 -7.47 -3.60
N GLU A 147 6.84 -7.08 -2.96
CA GLU A 147 5.60 -7.84 -2.91
C GLU A 147 4.48 -7.06 -3.61
N ILE A 148 3.62 -7.76 -4.36
CA ILE A 148 2.45 -7.17 -5.04
C ILE A 148 1.19 -7.74 -4.39
N GLY A 149 0.40 -6.88 -3.76
CA GLY A 149 -0.85 -7.20 -3.09
C GLY A 149 -2.06 -6.55 -3.74
N LEU A 150 -3.23 -6.87 -3.22
CA LEU A 150 -4.53 -6.45 -3.73
C LEU A 150 -4.98 -5.13 -3.09
N HIS A 151 -5.49 -4.19 -3.91
CA HIS A 151 -6.19 -2.98 -3.45
C HIS A 151 -7.60 -2.86 -4.07
N GLY A 152 -8.13 -4.00 -4.54
CA GLY A 152 -9.37 -4.11 -5.31
C GLY A 152 -9.17 -3.84 -6.80
N HIS A 153 -10.15 -4.25 -7.59
CA HIS A 153 -10.17 -3.91 -9.02
C HIS A 153 -10.42 -2.41 -9.18
N GLU A 154 -11.51 -1.92 -8.62
CA GLU A 154 -11.80 -0.50 -8.48
C GLU A 154 -11.64 -0.09 -7.00
N HIS A 155 -11.25 1.15 -6.76
CA HIS A 155 -10.98 1.67 -5.41
C HIS A 155 -12.30 1.95 -4.65
N LEU A 156 -13.02 0.86 -4.27
CA LEU A 156 -14.34 0.94 -3.64
C LEU A 156 -14.24 0.92 -2.10
N ASP A 157 -15.08 1.71 -1.44
CA ASP A 157 -15.23 1.64 0.03
C ASP A 157 -16.08 0.42 0.39
N ALA A 158 -15.52 -0.57 1.07
CA ALA A 158 -16.21 -1.79 1.48
C ALA A 158 -17.48 -1.55 2.31
N ARG A 159 -17.61 -0.35 2.92
CA ARG A 159 -18.81 0.03 3.69
C ARG A 159 -19.91 0.64 2.83
N ALA A 160 -19.60 0.98 1.59
CA ALA A 160 -20.52 1.66 0.66
C ALA A 160 -21.06 0.75 -0.44
N ILE A 161 -20.64 -0.50 -0.49
CA ILE A 161 -21.01 -1.50 -1.49
C ILE A 161 -21.59 -2.75 -0.82
N SER A 162 -22.30 -3.55 -1.59
CA SER A 162 -22.80 -4.85 -1.13
C SER A 162 -21.66 -5.88 -0.98
N GLU A 163 -21.88 -6.94 -0.21
CA GLU A 163 -20.94 -8.06 -0.06
C GLU A 163 -20.61 -8.67 -1.44
N ALA A 164 -21.60 -8.90 -2.28
CA ALA A 164 -21.41 -9.46 -3.62
C ALA A 164 -20.55 -8.56 -4.52
N GLU A 165 -20.69 -7.23 -4.44
CA GLU A 165 -19.83 -6.28 -5.16
C GLU A 165 -18.41 -6.29 -4.62
N PHE A 166 -18.25 -6.42 -3.29
CA PHE A 166 -16.95 -6.53 -2.65
C PHE A 166 -16.23 -7.82 -3.13
N GLU A 167 -16.90 -8.97 -3.06
CA GLU A 167 -16.38 -10.25 -3.51
C GLU A 167 -15.94 -10.19 -4.98
N GLN A 168 -16.83 -9.72 -5.86
CA GLN A 168 -16.54 -9.56 -7.29
C GLN A 168 -15.33 -8.65 -7.53
N ASN A 169 -15.19 -7.58 -6.76
CA ASN A 169 -14.07 -6.63 -6.86
C ASN A 169 -12.73 -7.31 -6.48
N ILE A 170 -12.73 -8.15 -5.44
CA ILE A 170 -11.56 -8.94 -5.03
C ILE A 170 -11.20 -9.98 -6.08
N GLU A 171 -12.17 -10.79 -6.53
CA GLU A 171 -11.95 -11.83 -7.54
C GLU A 171 -11.35 -11.28 -8.84
N GLN A 172 -11.85 -10.12 -9.31
CA GLN A 172 -11.32 -9.46 -10.50
C GLN A 172 -9.86 -9.01 -10.30
N CYS A 173 -9.55 -8.46 -9.13
CA CYS A 173 -8.22 -8.03 -8.78
C CYS A 173 -7.27 -9.23 -8.70
N GLU A 174 -7.65 -10.27 -7.98
CA GLU A 174 -6.84 -11.47 -7.77
C GLU A 174 -6.56 -12.19 -9.09
N LYS A 175 -7.56 -12.37 -9.94
CA LYS A 175 -7.42 -12.98 -11.27
C LYS A 175 -6.32 -12.32 -12.12
N LEU A 176 -6.12 -11.02 -11.96
CA LEU A 176 -5.10 -10.28 -12.72
C LEU A 176 -3.71 -10.37 -12.09
N LEU A 177 -3.61 -10.46 -10.76
CA LEU A 177 -2.33 -10.39 -10.05
C LEU A 177 -1.80 -11.74 -9.56
N HIS A 178 -2.65 -12.76 -9.40
CA HIS A 178 -2.25 -14.06 -8.83
C HIS A 178 -1.08 -14.73 -9.57
N SER A 179 -0.94 -14.51 -10.88
CA SER A 179 0.18 -15.04 -11.67
C SER A 179 1.47 -14.24 -11.56
N HIS A 180 1.47 -13.12 -10.83
CA HIS A 180 2.68 -12.32 -10.64
C HIS A 180 3.69 -13.04 -9.73
N PRO A 181 4.98 -13.14 -10.08
CA PRO A 181 5.97 -13.90 -9.30
C PRO A 181 6.18 -13.36 -7.87
N CYS A 182 5.89 -12.07 -7.65
CA CYS A 182 5.98 -11.45 -6.33
C CYS A 182 4.60 -11.27 -5.67
N TYR A 183 3.57 -12.00 -6.12
CA TYR A 183 2.23 -11.89 -5.53
C TYR A 183 2.22 -12.32 -4.07
N VAL A 184 1.59 -11.51 -3.23
CA VAL A 184 1.26 -11.83 -1.85
C VAL A 184 -0.25 -11.80 -1.66
N SER A 185 -0.82 -12.86 -1.03
CA SER A 185 -2.25 -12.95 -0.76
C SER A 185 -2.62 -12.03 0.41
N ALA A 186 -2.61 -10.72 0.15
CA ALA A 186 -2.97 -9.68 1.09
C ALA A 186 -3.78 -8.58 0.40
N TYR A 187 -4.78 -8.06 1.10
CA TYR A 187 -5.67 -7.01 0.61
C TYR A 187 -5.62 -5.78 1.53
N ALA A 188 -5.14 -4.66 1.01
CA ALA A 188 -5.28 -3.37 1.68
C ALA A 188 -6.64 -2.75 1.32
N TYR A 189 -7.39 -2.39 2.34
CA TYR A 189 -8.70 -1.76 2.14
C TYR A 189 -8.56 -0.32 1.64
N PRO A 190 -9.22 0.05 0.52
CA PRO A 190 -9.40 1.45 0.18
C PRO A 190 -9.93 2.26 1.35
N TRP A 191 -9.35 3.43 1.59
CA TRP A 191 -9.65 4.29 2.75
C TRP A 191 -9.36 3.66 4.12
N GLY A 192 -8.71 2.49 4.17
CA GLY A 192 -8.46 1.73 5.40
C GLY A 192 -9.70 1.17 6.08
N ARG A 193 -10.85 1.08 5.38
CA ARG A 193 -12.17 0.84 5.95
C ARG A 193 -12.72 -0.53 5.60
N SER A 194 -12.97 -1.36 6.63
CA SER A 194 -13.54 -2.70 6.52
C SER A 194 -14.93 -2.79 7.12
N THR A 195 -15.61 -3.89 6.83
CA THR A 195 -16.80 -4.40 7.53
C THR A 195 -16.47 -5.79 8.09
N ASP A 196 -17.23 -6.26 9.08
CA ASP A 196 -17.04 -7.61 9.62
C ASP A 196 -17.20 -8.69 8.53
N ALA A 197 -18.20 -8.55 7.67
CA ALA A 197 -18.43 -9.46 6.54
C ALA A 197 -17.24 -9.48 5.57
N SER A 198 -16.70 -8.30 5.21
CA SER A 198 -15.55 -8.24 4.31
C SER A 198 -14.28 -8.81 4.92
N LEU A 199 -14.06 -8.63 6.24
CA LEU A 199 -12.95 -9.24 6.96
C LEU A 199 -13.08 -10.76 6.98
N GLN A 200 -14.27 -11.27 7.28
CA GLN A 200 -14.56 -12.70 7.28
C GLN A 200 -14.32 -13.32 5.90
N TYR A 201 -14.84 -12.71 4.84
CA TYR A 201 -14.62 -13.15 3.46
C TYR A 201 -13.14 -13.32 3.12
N LEU A 202 -12.33 -12.30 3.39
CA LEU A 202 -10.88 -12.36 3.10
C LEU A 202 -10.20 -13.47 3.88
N GLN A 203 -10.52 -13.64 5.18
CA GLN A 203 -9.94 -14.68 6.03
C GLN A 203 -10.30 -16.07 5.55
N GLU A 204 -11.55 -16.31 5.16
CA GLU A 204 -12.04 -17.60 4.61
C GLU A 204 -11.36 -17.94 3.28
N HIS A 205 -10.93 -16.94 2.51
CA HIS A 205 -10.19 -17.12 1.25
C HIS A 205 -8.66 -17.09 1.42
N GLY A 206 -8.15 -17.03 2.66
CA GLY A 206 -6.71 -17.01 2.93
C GLY A 206 -6.02 -15.71 2.48
N ILE A 207 -6.78 -14.63 2.36
CA ILE A 207 -6.26 -13.30 2.02
C ILE A 207 -6.06 -12.51 3.31
N VAL A 208 -4.86 -11.99 3.53
CA VAL A 208 -4.51 -11.20 4.73
C VAL A 208 -5.16 -9.82 4.66
N PRO A 209 -6.12 -9.48 5.54
CA PRO A 209 -6.71 -8.15 5.56
C PRO A 209 -5.74 -7.12 6.13
N VAL A 210 -5.62 -5.96 5.46
CA VAL A 210 -4.76 -4.85 5.89
C VAL A 210 -5.59 -3.57 5.98
N VAL A 211 -5.69 -3.01 7.19
CA VAL A 211 -6.58 -1.87 7.52
C VAL A 211 -5.81 -0.69 8.10
N VAL A 212 -6.49 0.46 8.31
CA VAL A 212 -5.96 1.62 9.04
C VAL A 212 -6.92 1.92 10.20
N ASP A 213 -6.66 1.36 11.38
CA ASP A 213 -7.52 1.51 12.56
C ASP A 213 -6.79 2.06 13.80
N GLY A 214 -5.49 2.39 13.65
CA GLY A 214 -4.65 2.91 14.74
C GLY A 214 -4.25 1.87 15.79
N SER A 215 -4.63 0.61 15.64
CA SER A 215 -4.23 -0.45 16.55
C SER A 215 -2.80 -0.94 16.29
N LYS A 216 -2.21 -1.62 17.26
CA LYS A 216 -0.84 -2.13 17.15
C LYS A 216 -0.80 -3.62 16.85
N ASN A 217 0.18 -4.04 16.04
CA ASN A 217 0.37 -5.43 15.63
C ASN A 217 1.31 -6.17 16.59
N TYR A 218 0.78 -6.62 17.72
CA TYR A 218 1.53 -7.44 18.69
C TYR A 218 1.47 -8.93 18.33
N VAL A 219 0.26 -9.43 18.03
CA VAL A 219 -0.06 -10.81 17.65
C VAL A 219 -1.07 -10.77 16.52
N TRP A 220 -1.27 -11.91 15.86
CA TRP A 220 -2.31 -12.06 14.87
C TRP A 220 -3.70 -11.88 15.51
N LYS A 221 -4.49 -11.02 14.93
CA LYS A 221 -5.85 -10.65 15.40
C LYS A 221 -6.88 -10.68 14.26
N GLY A 222 -6.54 -11.39 13.17
CA GLY A 222 -7.39 -11.50 11.98
C GLY A 222 -7.08 -10.47 10.90
N TYR A 223 -6.27 -9.44 11.19
CA TYR A 223 -5.85 -8.43 10.24
C TYR A 223 -4.55 -7.75 10.67
N ILE A 224 -3.93 -7.01 9.77
CA ILE A 224 -2.78 -6.15 10.01
C ILE A 224 -3.23 -4.69 9.99
N SER A 225 -2.87 -3.92 11.02
CA SER A 225 -3.10 -2.47 11.06
C SER A 225 -1.90 -1.69 10.58
N ARG A 226 -2.16 -0.59 9.86
CA ARG A 226 -1.13 0.32 9.33
C ARG A 226 -1.24 1.72 9.94
N GLU A 227 -0.15 2.45 9.85
CA GLU A 227 -0.05 3.87 10.15
C GLU A 227 0.64 4.62 9.00
N SER A 228 0.34 5.91 8.81
CA SER A 228 1.04 6.74 7.82
C SER A 228 2.52 6.87 8.16
N ILE A 229 3.38 6.84 7.14
CA ILE A 229 4.81 7.11 7.28
C ILE A 229 5.08 8.53 7.82
N ASP A 230 4.16 9.46 7.61
CA ASP A 230 4.28 10.84 8.10
C ASP A 230 4.06 10.95 9.62
N ASN A 231 3.51 9.90 10.25
CA ASN A 231 3.40 9.78 11.70
C ASN A 231 4.73 9.39 12.39
N VAL A 232 5.79 9.14 11.62
CA VAL A 232 7.13 8.89 12.17
C VAL A 232 7.66 10.18 12.78
N LYS A 233 7.57 10.29 14.10
CA LYS A 233 8.13 11.42 14.84
C LYS A 233 9.62 11.22 14.98
N MET A 234 10.40 12.07 14.35
CA MET A 234 11.81 12.18 14.63
C MET A 234 11.97 12.98 15.93
N ASP A 235 12.57 12.37 16.96
CA ASP A 235 12.93 13.11 18.17
C ASP A 235 13.86 14.25 17.76
N ALA A 236 13.47 15.48 18.12
CA ALA A 236 14.33 16.64 17.96
C ALA A 236 15.56 16.43 18.84
N LYS A 237 16.70 16.12 18.22
CA LYS A 237 17.98 16.07 18.90
C LYS A 237 18.52 17.48 19.13
#